data_036a227bc60983498590af9abcc01722
#
_entry.id   036a227bc60983498590af9abcc01722
#
_cell.length_a   1.000
_cell.length_b   1.000
_cell.length_c   1.000
_cell.angle_alpha   90.00
_cell.angle_beta   90.00
_cell.angle_gamma   90.00
#
_symmetry.space_group_name_H-M   'P 1'
#
loop_
_entity.id
_entity.type
_entity.pdbx_description
1 polymer ?
#
loop_
_entity_poly.entity_id
_entity_poly.type
_entity_poly.pdbx_seq_one_letter_code
_entity_poly.pdbx_strand_id
1 'polypeptide(L)'
;KFMKTAGIIAEYNPFHKGHEYQIRYTKEKLKADYVIVAMSGDYVQRGTPALISKHTRAEMALRCGADLVLEMPVSVSTASAEAFAMGGVSLLDGLGVVDMLCFGSESGEISALKELAEILVEEPEEYKKLLKSFLSEGLTFPAARSQALTEYFKNPRNFSGDDFDGVLTPLLNEVTQILNTPNNILGIEYCKALLRLNSQIRPVTIRREGMGYHETTVPEGDSASSSPDLQSSTDFFASATAIRSLIPNPGDGHSEASSDINNPVRNPDTKTANILSSQIPPDAFYVFKKALDSGEFLTENSLDSILSYCLMKENVESLSSYMDVSEDLARRIINQQNLLLSFSQSVSVL
;
A
#
# COMPACT_ATOMS: atom_id res chain seq x y z
N LYS A 1 -14.20 -11.71 -30.02
CA LYS A 1 -13.34 -11.80 -28.82
C LYS A 1 -13.90 -10.82 -27.82
N PHE A 2 -14.36 -11.29 -26.66
CA PHE A 2 -14.76 -10.37 -25.59
C PHE A 2 -13.51 -9.67 -25.08
N MET A 3 -13.54 -8.34 -24.99
CA MET A 3 -12.47 -7.53 -24.40
C MET A 3 -12.39 -7.84 -22.90
N LYS A 4 -11.19 -7.95 -22.36
CA LYS A 4 -10.93 -8.18 -20.94
C LYS A 4 -10.35 -6.93 -20.31
N THR A 5 -10.97 -6.45 -19.25
CA THR A 5 -10.52 -5.29 -18.49
C THR A 5 -10.05 -5.70 -17.11
N ALA A 6 -8.86 -5.28 -16.74
CA ALA A 6 -8.32 -5.48 -15.40
C ALA A 6 -8.34 -4.18 -14.61
N GLY A 7 -8.74 -4.27 -13.35
CA GLY A 7 -8.60 -3.21 -12.37
C GLY A 7 -7.32 -3.40 -11.53
N ILE A 8 -6.68 -2.31 -11.16
CA ILE A 8 -5.58 -2.25 -10.20
C ILE A 8 -5.93 -1.15 -9.19
N ILE A 9 -5.73 -1.40 -7.90
CA ILE A 9 -5.86 -0.38 -6.85
C ILE A 9 -4.43 -0.05 -6.40
N ALA A 10 -4.05 1.23 -6.41
CA ALA A 10 -2.67 1.63 -6.17
C ALA A 10 -2.53 3.04 -5.57
N GLU A 11 -1.39 3.29 -4.95
CA GLU A 11 -0.97 4.63 -4.52
C GLU A 11 0.03 5.26 -5.50
N TYR A 12 0.93 4.44 -6.06
CA TYR A 12 2.03 4.90 -6.93
C TYR A 12 2.86 6.04 -6.31
N ASN A 13 3.31 5.85 -5.10
CA ASN A 13 3.97 6.89 -4.30
C ASN A 13 5.48 6.67 -4.08
N PRO A 14 6.35 6.87 -5.09
CA PRO A 14 6.04 7.09 -6.50
C PRO A 14 5.82 5.80 -7.29
N PHE A 15 5.48 5.93 -8.57
CA PHE A 15 5.46 4.83 -9.53
C PHE A 15 6.89 4.30 -9.76
N HIS A 16 7.06 2.97 -9.80
CA HIS A 16 8.37 2.32 -9.95
C HIS A 16 8.28 1.03 -10.78
N LYS A 17 9.42 0.43 -11.11
CA LYS A 17 9.51 -0.77 -11.96
C LYS A 17 8.63 -1.94 -11.51
N GLY A 18 8.41 -2.12 -10.21
CA GLY A 18 7.48 -3.15 -9.72
C GLY A 18 6.03 -2.89 -10.12
N HIS A 19 5.61 -1.62 -10.22
CA HIS A 19 4.28 -1.26 -10.69
C HIS A 19 4.16 -1.43 -12.21
N GLU A 20 5.19 -1.07 -12.98
CA GLU A 20 5.25 -1.34 -14.42
C GLU A 20 5.18 -2.84 -14.69
N TYR A 21 5.94 -3.65 -13.93
CA TYR A 21 5.89 -5.12 -14.03
C TYR A 21 4.47 -5.64 -13.81
N GLN A 22 3.75 -5.14 -12.80
CA GLN A 22 2.37 -5.53 -12.55
C GLN A 22 1.45 -5.19 -13.74
N ILE A 23 1.53 -3.99 -14.30
CA ILE A 23 0.74 -3.59 -15.47
C ILE A 23 1.08 -4.47 -16.68
N ARG A 24 2.36 -4.67 -16.95
CA ARG A 24 2.82 -5.52 -18.05
C ARG A 24 2.38 -6.97 -17.88
N TYR A 25 2.54 -7.55 -16.69
CA TYR A 25 2.07 -8.91 -16.39
C TYR A 25 0.56 -9.04 -16.62
N THR A 26 -0.21 -8.06 -16.19
CA THR A 26 -1.67 -8.01 -16.37
C THR A 26 -2.05 -8.04 -17.84
N LYS A 27 -1.36 -7.27 -18.68
CA LYS A 27 -1.60 -7.27 -20.14
C LYS A 27 -1.07 -8.53 -20.83
N GLU A 28 0.16 -8.94 -20.52
CA GLU A 28 0.82 -10.01 -21.27
C GLU A 28 0.47 -11.41 -20.79
N LYS A 29 0.39 -11.64 -19.48
CA LYS A 29 0.14 -12.97 -18.90
C LYS A 29 -1.34 -13.21 -18.62
N LEU A 30 -2.04 -12.24 -18.02
CA LEU A 30 -3.47 -12.37 -17.76
C LEU A 30 -4.33 -12.06 -18.99
N LYS A 31 -3.70 -11.53 -20.07
CA LYS A 31 -4.35 -11.20 -21.33
C LYS A 31 -5.48 -10.16 -21.20
N ALA A 32 -5.27 -9.17 -20.32
CA ALA A 32 -6.13 -8.01 -20.25
C ALA A 32 -5.90 -7.12 -21.48
N ASP A 33 -6.98 -6.71 -22.15
CA ASP A 33 -6.93 -5.77 -23.25
C ASP A 33 -6.78 -4.33 -22.72
N TYR A 34 -7.35 -4.04 -21.54
CA TYR A 34 -7.28 -2.74 -20.86
C TYR A 34 -6.94 -2.90 -19.37
N VAL A 35 -6.22 -1.89 -18.83
CA VAL A 35 -5.89 -1.75 -17.41
C VAL A 35 -6.43 -0.42 -16.89
N ILE A 36 -7.38 -0.49 -15.95
CA ILE A 36 -7.94 0.66 -15.23
C ILE A 36 -7.33 0.70 -13.83
N VAL A 37 -6.81 1.85 -13.44
CA VAL A 37 -6.20 2.04 -12.11
C VAL A 37 -7.09 2.93 -11.27
N ALA A 38 -7.54 2.43 -10.11
CA ALA A 38 -8.09 3.23 -9.03
C ALA A 38 -6.92 3.70 -8.16
N MET A 39 -6.59 4.99 -8.20
CA MET A 39 -5.39 5.55 -7.58
C MET A 39 -5.73 6.52 -6.46
N SER A 40 -5.00 6.45 -5.35
CA SER A 40 -5.05 7.47 -4.29
C SER A 40 -4.76 8.86 -4.83
N GLY A 41 -5.51 9.86 -4.35
CA GLY A 41 -5.29 11.27 -4.65
C GLY A 41 -3.98 11.81 -4.05
N ASP A 42 -3.97 13.07 -3.65
CA ASP A 42 -2.76 13.71 -3.09
C ASP A 42 -2.42 13.26 -1.67
N TYR A 43 -3.33 12.52 -1.02
CA TYR A 43 -3.09 11.82 0.25
C TYR A 43 -3.27 10.31 0.06
N VAL A 44 -2.34 9.57 0.62
CA VAL A 44 -2.28 8.10 0.52
C VAL A 44 -2.71 7.45 1.83
N GLN A 45 -2.72 6.13 1.88
CA GLN A 45 -3.09 5.37 3.08
C GLN A 45 -2.31 5.86 4.30
N ARG A 46 -2.94 5.90 5.46
CA ARG A 46 -2.44 6.48 6.72
C ARG A 46 -2.35 8.01 6.72
N GLY A 47 -2.94 8.68 5.73
CA GLY A 47 -3.06 10.13 5.70
C GLY A 47 -1.78 10.89 5.33
N THR A 48 -0.72 10.22 4.91
CA THR A 48 0.50 10.89 4.48
C THR A 48 0.31 11.58 3.12
N PRO A 49 0.96 12.75 2.87
CA PRO A 49 0.98 13.34 1.55
C PRO A 49 1.74 12.44 0.57
N ALA A 50 1.25 12.36 -0.66
CA ALA A 50 2.00 11.73 -1.73
C ALA A 50 3.22 12.57 -2.08
N LEU A 51 4.34 11.92 -2.40
CA LEU A 51 5.61 12.58 -2.74
C LEU A 51 5.46 13.60 -3.86
N ILE A 52 4.69 13.27 -4.89
CA ILE A 52 4.42 14.11 -6.07
C ILE A 52 2.90 14.12 -6.35
N SER A 53 2.46 15.13 -7.12
CA SER A 53 1.04 15.33 -7.39
C SER A 53 0.36 14.10 -8.00
N LYS A 54 -0.93 13.93 -7.77
CA LYS A 54 -1.74 12.87 -8.38
C LYS A 54 -1.68 12.90 -9.92
N HIS A 55 -1.62 14.07 -10.52
CA HIS A 55 -1.54 14.23 -11.97
C HIS A 55 -0.23 13.67 -12.52
N THR A 56 0.90 13.99 -11.87
CA THR A 56 2.22 13.45 -12.22
C THR A 56 2.24 11.92 -12.09
N ARG A 57 1.70 11.37 -11.00
CA ARG A 57 1.63 9.92 -10.79
C ARG A 57 0.73 9.22 -11.80
N ALA A 58 -0.41 9.83 -12.15
CA ALA A 58 -1.30 9.31 -13.19
C ALA A 58 -0.61 9.32 -14.56
N GLU A 59 0.11 10.39 -14.91
CA GLU A 59 0.88 10.45 -16.16
C GLU A 59 1.96 9.36 -16.20
N MET A 60 2.68 9.13 -15.11
CA MET A 60 3.67 8.04 -15.02
C MET A 60 3.03 6.67 -15.31
N ALA A 61 1.88 6.38 -14.68
CA ALA A 61 1.16 5.13 -14.88
C ALA A 61 0.66 4.95 -16.32
N LEU A 62 0.10 6.01 -16.93
CA LEU A 62 -0.39 6.00 -18.31
C LEU A 62 0.76 5.75 -19.30
N ARG A 63 1.91 6.40 -19.12
CA ARG A 63 3.10 6.17 -19.94
C ARG A 63 3.65 4.76 -19.82
N CYS A 64 3.43 4.10 -18.69
CA CYS A 64 3.86 2.73 -18.43
C CYS A 64 2.75 1.68 -18.68
N GLY A 65 1.71 2.04 -19.43
CA GLY A 65 0.76 1.08 -19.99
C GLY A 65 -0.59 0.98 -19.29
N ALA A 66 -0.90 1.80 -18.28
CA ALA A 66 -2.29 1.96 -17.82
C ALA A 66 -3.11 2.66 -18.93
N ASP A 67 -4.38 2.29 -19.06
CA ASP A 67 -5.26 2.85 -20.09
C ASP A 67 -6.18 3.94 -19.52
N LEU A 68 -6.49 3.84 -18.22
CA LEU A 68 -7.30 4.82 -17.49
C LEU A 68 -6.85 4.88 -16.04
N VAL A 69 -6.75 6.08 -15.49
CA VAL A 69 -6.51 6.30 -14.05
C VAL A 69 -7.67 7.09 -13.47
N LEU A 70 -8.27 6.55 -12.42
CA LEU A 70 -9.36 7.17 -11.68
C LEU A 70 -8.89 7.52 -10.27
N GLU A 71 -9.23 8.70 -9.79
CA GLU A 71 -8.91 9.11 -8.43
C GLU A 71 -9.90 8.50 -7.43
N MET A 72 -9.39 7.87 -6.39
CA MET A 72 -10.20 7.48 -5.23
C MET A 72 -10.49 8.69 -4.34
N PRO A 73 -11.70 8.81 -3.76
CA PRO A 73 -12.00 9.85 -2.78
C PRO A 73 -10.99 9.86 -1.62
N VAL A 74 -10.63 11.05 -1.14
CA VAL A 74 -9.64 11.17 -0.06
C VAL A 74 -10.09 10.44 1.22
N SER A 75 -11.38 10.43 1.53
CA SER A 75 -11.95 9.69 2.66
C SER A 75 -11.76 8.19 2.58
N VAL A 76 -11.51 7.65 1.37
CA VAL A 76 -11.17 6.25 1.11
C VAL A 76 -9.66 6.06 1.13
N SER A 77 -8.92 6.94 0.42
CA SER A 77 -7.47 6.84 0.26
C SER A 77 -6.71 6.87 1.59
N THR A 78 -7.19 7.65 2.56
CA THR A 78 -6.54 7.84 3.87
C THR A 78 -7.03 6.91 4.97
N ALA A 79 -8.04 6.09 4.67
CA ALA A 79 -8.71 5.24 5.65
C ALA A 79 -7.94 3.95 5.98
N SER A 80 -8.53 3.11 6.85
CA SER A 80 -8.02 1.78 7.17
C SER A 80 -7.92 0.89 5.92
N ALA A 81 -7.13 -0.19 5.99
CA ALA A 81 -6.99 -1.13 4.88
C ALA A 81 -8.33 -1.69 4.40
N GLU A 82 -9.28 -1.93 5.31
CA GLU A 82 -10.63 -2.41 4.97
C GLU A 82 -11.42 -1.35 4.20
N ALA A 83 -11.47 -0.11 4.67
CA ALA A 83 -12.19 0.97 3.99
C ALA A 83 -11.52 1.36 2.66
N PHE A 84 -10.18 1.36 2.61
CA PHE A 84 -9.42 1.55 1.38
C PHE A 84 -9.75 0.49 0.33
N ALA A 85 -9.74 -0.78 0.73
CA ALA A 85 -10.08 -1.88 -0.16
C ALA A 85 -11.54 -1.81 -0.62
N MET A 86 -12.46 -1.56 0.31
CA MET A 86 -13.88 -1.45 -0.01
C MET A 86 -14.14 -0.32 -1.02
N GLY A 87 -13.56 0.87 -0.81
CA GLY A 87 -13.77 2.00 -1.71
C GLY A 87 -13.12 1.80 -3.07
N GLY A 88 -11.90 1.27 -3.12
CA GLY A 88 -11.21 0.98 -4.39
C GLY A 88 -11.95 -0.08 -5.22
N VAL A 89 -12.40 -1.16 -4.57
CA VAL A 89 -13.20 -2.22 -5.22
C VAL A 89 -14.55 -1.68 -5.66
N SER A 90 -15.24 -0.89 -4.82
CA SER A 90 -16.53 -0.28 -5.18
C SER A 90 -16.42 0.63 -6.39
N LEU A 91 -15.32 1.40 -6.50
CA LEU A 91 -15.07 2.26 -7.65
C LEU A 91 -14.94 1.43 -8.94
N LEU A 92 -14.16 0.36 -8.91
CA LEU A 92 -13.93 -0.52 -10.07
C LEU A 92 -15.18 -1.32 -10.43
N ASP A 93 -15.92 -1.84 -9.43
CA ASP A 93 -17.16 -2.59 -9.62
C ASP A 93 -18.26 -1.71 -10.22
N GLY A 94 -18.36 -0.48 -9.72
CA GLY A 94 -19.34 0.51 -10.21
C GLY A 94 -19.18 0.90 -11.68
N LEU A 95 -17.99 0.65 -12.29
CA LEU A 95 -17.80 0.85 -13.72
C LEU A 95 -18.54 -0.20 -14.57
N GLY A 96 -18.80 -1.39 -14.05
CA GLY A 96 -19.49 -2.48 -14.73
C GLY A 96 -18.73 -3.08 -15.93
N VAL A 97 -17.45 -2.76 -16.09
CA VAL A 97 -16.61 -3.21 -17.22
C VAL A 97 -15.34 -3.94 -16.79
N VAL A 98 -15.10 -4.07 -15.49
CA VAL A 98 -13.90 -4.71 -14.96
C VAL A 98 -14.14 -6.19 -14.74
N ASP A 99 -13.36 -7.05 -15.37
CA ASP A 99 -13.48 -8.52 -15.29
C ASP A 99 -12.61 -9.12 -14.17
N MET A 100 -11.48 -8.46 -13.85
CA MET A 100 -10.54 -8.96 -12.85
C MET A 100 -9.90 -7.82 -12.07
N LEU A 101 -9.62 -8.06 -10.78
CA LEU A 101 -8.81 -7.21 -9.91
C LEU A 101 -7.44 -7.84 -9.74
N CYS A 102 -6.39 -7.18 -10.24
CA CYS A 102 -5.02 -7.64 -10.17
C CYS A 102 -4.25 -6.89 -9.09
N PHE A 103 -3.68 -7.61 -8.12
CA PHE A 103 -2.87 -7.03 -7.05
C PHE A 103 -1.65 -7.89 -6.72
N GLY A 104 -0.64 -7.29 -6.10
CA GLY A 104 0.54 -8.00 -5.63
C GLY A 104 0.34 -8.53 -4.21
N SER A 105 0.82 -9.75 -3.91
CA SER A 105 0.88 -10.30 -2.57
C SER A 105 2.20 -10.99 -2.31
N GLU A 106 2.61 -11.13 -1.08
CA GLU A 106 3.84 -11.84 -0.72
C GLU A 106 3.70 -13.36 -0.93
N SER A 107 2.52 -13.90 -0.65
CA SER A 107 2.24 -15.34 -0.85
C SER A 107 2.13 -15.72 -2.32
N GLY A 108 1.52 -14.87 -3.15
CA GLY A 108 1.17 -15.21 -4.52
C GLY A 108 0.02 -16.24 -4.66
N GLU A 109 -0.59 -16.64 -3.54
CA GLU A 109 -1.61 -17.70 -3.48
C GLU A 109 -3.01 -17.12 -3.26
N ILE A 110 -3.77 -16.98 -4.36
CA ILE A 110 -5.11 -16.37 -4.31
C ILE A 110 -6.12 -17.24 -3.55
N SER A 111 -5.99 -18.56 -3.57
CA SER A 111 -6.87 -19.50 -2.86
C SER A 111 -6.87 -19.24 -1.35
N ALA A 112 -5.69 -19.13 -0.75
CA ALA A 112 -5.53 -18.85 0.67
C ALA A 112 -6.09 -17.48 1.08
N LEU A 113 -5.86 -16.44 0.25
CA LEU A 113 -6.40 -15.10 0.50
C LEU A 113 -7.95 -15.08 0.46
N LYS A 114 -8.55 -15.81 -0.47
CA LYS A 114 -10.01 -15.94 -0.59
C LYS A 114 -10.62 -16.70 0.59
N GLU A 115 -10.02 -17.81 0.98
CA GLU A 115 -10.50 -18.62 2.11
C GLU A 115 -10.48 -17.81 3.41
N LEU A 116 -9.40 -17.07 3.68
CA LEU A 116 -9.32 -16.14 4.81
C LEU A 116 -10.38 -15.05 4.72
N ALA A 117 -10.63 -14.51 3.53
CA ALA A 117 -11.66 -13.49 3.32
C ALA A 117 -13.06 -14.03 3.58
N GLU A 118 -13.38 -15.26 3.16
CA GLU A 118 -14.66 -15.92 3.40
C GLU A 118 -14.94 -16.07 4.89
N ILE A 119 -13.98 -16.62 5.66
CA ILE A 119 -14.09 -16.75 7.12
C ILE A 119 -14.30 -15.37 7.78
N LEU A 120 -13.60 -14.34 7.33
CA LEU A 120 -13.72 -13.00 7.89
C LEU A 120 -15.02 -12.27 7.51
N VAL A 121 -15.69 -12.69 6.42
CA VAL A 121 -17.01 -12.16 6.02
C VAL A 121 -18.12 -12.92 6.70
N GLU A 122 -18.04 -14.24 6.77
CA GLU A 122 -19.04 -15.10 7.37
C GLU A 122 -19.03 -15.05 8.90
N GLU A 123 -17.85 -14.82 9.48
CA GLU A 123 -17.60 -14.78 10.92
C GLU A 123 -18.25 -15.99 11.65
N PRO A 124 -17.80 -17.22 11.39
CA PRO A 124 -18.35 -18.39 12.05
C PRO A 124 -18.33 -18.27 13.58
N GLU A 125 -19.30 -18.89 14.27
CA GLU A 125 -19.45 -18.76 15.73
C GLU A 125 -18.19 -19.16 16.51
N GLU A 126 -17.45 -20.17 16.02
CA GLU A 126 -16.20 -20.59 16.66
C GLU A 126 -15.10 -19.53 16.51
N TYR A 127 -15.02 -18.88 15.33
CA TYR A 127 -14.11 -17.77 15.13
C TYR A 127 -14.46 -16.55 16.02
N LYS A 128 -15.75 -16.20 16.13
CA LYS A 128 -16.22 -15.11 17.00
C LYS A 128 -15.88 -15.34 18.46
N LYS A 129 -16.02 -16.57 18.94
CA LYS A 129 -15.65 -16.94 20.33
C LYS A 129 -14.16 -16.75 20.58
N LEU A 130 -13.31 -17.22 19.64
CA LEU A 130 -11.86 -17.05 19.73
C LEU A 130 -11.45 -15.58 19.71
N LEU A 131 -12.00 -14.80 18.77
CA LEU A 131 -11.72 -13.37 18.68
C LEU A 131 -12.10 -12.63 19.98
N LYS A 132 -13.29 -12.91 20.52
CA LYS A 132 -13.75 -12.31 21.78
C LYS A 132 -12.86 -12.70 22.96
N SER A 133 -12.38 -13.94 23.03
CA SER A 133 -11.44 -14.39 24.05
C SER A 133 -10.16 -13.57 24.02
N PHE A 134 -9.51 -13.49 22.87
CA PHE A 134 -8.26 -12.76 22.72
C PHE A 134 -8.40 -11.24 22.96
N LEU A 135 -9.52 -10.66 22.57
CA LEU A 135 -9.81 -9.26 22.91
C LEU A 135 -9.99 -9.06 24.41
N SER A 136 -10.63 -10.01 25.12
CA SER A 136 -10.79 -9.94 26.58
C SER A 136 -9.47 -10.13 27.34
N GLU A 137 -8.47 -10.75 26.74
CA GLU A 137 -7.09 -10.87 27.24
C GLU A 137 -6.26 -9.58 27.03
N GLY A 138 -6.84 -8.57 26.40
CA GLY A 138 -6.21 -7.26 26.18
C GLY A 138 -5.37 -7.14 24.91
N LEU A 139 -5.48 -8.09 23.97
CA LEU A 139 -4.81 -7.97 22.69
C LEU A 139 -5.44 -6.84 21.84
N THR A 140 -4.62 -6.20 21.03
CA THR A 140 -5.13 -5.27 20.00
C THR A 140 -5.96 -6.03 18.97
N PHE A 141 -6.92 -5.36 18.33
CA PHE A 141 -7.79 -6.01 17.35
C PHE A 141 -7.02 -6.74 16.23
N PRO A 142 -5.95 -6.18 15.62
CA PRO A 142 -5.18 -6.91 14.61
C PRO A 142 -4.52 -8.18 15.17
N ALA A 143 -3.95 -8.12 16.38
CA ALA A 143 -3.32 -9.27 17.03
C ALA A 143 -4.36 -10.35 17.40
N ALA A 144 -5.48 -9.93 17.99
CA ALA A 144 -6.59 -10.84 18.35
C ALA A 144 -7.17 -11.53 17.12
N ARG A 145 -7.37 -10.79 16.00
CA ARG A 145 -7.83 -11.32 14.73
C ARG A 145 -6.87 -12.37 14.16
N SER A 146 -5.57 -12.06 14.15
CA SER A 146 -4.53 -12.98 13.67
C SER A 146 -4.49 -14.28 14.49
N GLN A 147 -4.53 -14.17 15.82
CA GLN A 147 -4.53 -15.34 16.70
C GLN A 147 -5.83 -16.15 16.57
N ALA A 148 -6.98 -15.49 16.50
CA ALA A 148 -8.26 -16.15 16.34
C ALA A 148 -8.34 -16.95 15.04
N LEU A 149 -7.86 -16.41 13.92
CA LEU A 149 -7.76 -17.14 12.67
C LEU A 149 -6.81 -18.33 12.78
N THR A 150 -5.62 -18.11 13.35
CA THR A 150 -4.64 -19.21 13.53
C THR A 150 -5.22 -20.35 14.37
N GLU A 151 -5.90 -20.06 15.48
CA GLU A 151 -6.54 -21.09 16.32
C GLU A 151 -7.77 -21.73 15.61
N TYR A 152 -8.53 -20.94 14.85
CA TYR A 152 -9.65 -21.46 14.07
C TYR A 152 -9.19 -22.50 13.04
N PHE A 153 -8.08 -22.24 12.35
CA PHE A 153 -7.48 -23.16 11.37
C PHE A 153 -6.83 -24.40 12.02
N LYS A 154 -6.42 -24.35 13.28
CA LYS A 154 -5.89 -25.52 13.99
C LYS A 154 -6.95 -26.57 14.31
N ASN A 155 -8.24 -26.24 14.30
CA ASN A 155 -9.30 -27.16 14.66
C ASN A 155 -9.90 -27.82 13.40
N PRO A 156 -9.61 -29.11 13.14
CA PRO A 156 -10.12 -29.84 11.98
C PRO A 156 -11.65 -29.85 11.87
N ARG A 157 -12.36 -29.71 13.00
CA ARG A 157 -13.83 -29.73 13.03
C ARG A 157 -14.48 -28.53 12.38
N ASN A 158 -13.70 -27.47 12.15
CA ASN A 158 -14.20 -26.25 11.49
C ASN A 158 -14.29 -26.40 9.98
N PHE A 159 -13.82 -27.52 9.43
CA PHE A 159 -13.77 -27.78 8.00
C PHE A 159 -14.43 -29.12 7.69
N SER A 160 -15.24 -29.16 6.64
CA SER A 160 -15.96 -30.35 6.21
C SER A 160 -15.18 -31.05 5.10
N GLY A 161 -14.52 -32.19 5.38
CA GLY A 161 -13.87 -33.00 4.34
C GLY A 161 -12.91 -34.06 4.90
N ASP A 162 -12.88 -35.23 4.28
CA ASP A 162 -12.06 -36.38 4.67
C ASP A 162 -10.55 -36.25 4.33
N ASP A 163 -10.13 -35.16 3.67
CA ASP A 163 -8.76 -34.97 3.15
C ASP A 163 -7.82 -34.18 4.07
N PHE A 164 -8.14 -34.07 5.36
CA PHE A 164 -7.63 -33.05 6.25
C PHE A 164 -6.24 -33.30 6.87
N ASP A 165 -5.79 -34.55 7.04
CA ASP A 165 -4.62 -34.87 7.88
C ASP A 165 -3.23 -34.48 7.27
N GLY A 166 -3.19 -34.19 5.97
CA GLY A 166 -1.90 -33.86 5.29
C GLY A 166 -1.73 -32.36 4.95
N VAL A 167 -2.80 -31.58 4.98
CA VAL A 167 -2.84 -30.20 4.46
C VAL A 167 -2.73 -29.13 5.57
N LEU A 168 -3.06 -29.49 6.80
CA LEU A 168 -3.17 -28.55 7.93
C LEU A 168 -1.85 -27.88 8.35
N THR A 169 -0.77 -28.61 8.43
CA THR A 169 0.48 -28.05 8.97
C THR A 169 1.15 -27.05 8.02
N PRO A 170 1.22 -27.31 6.69
CA PRO A 170 1.67 -26.32 5.73
C PRO A 170 0.75 -25.08 5.72
N LEU A 171 -0.57 -25.26 5.71
CA LEU A 171 -1.56 -24.20 5.68
C LEU A 171 -1.47 -23.28 6.93
N LEU A 172 -1.21 -23.84 8.10
CA LEU A 172 -1.09 -23.10 9.36
C LEU A 172 0.11 -22.16 9.38
N ASN A 173 1.26 -22.63 8.92
CA ASN A 173 2.45 -21.79 8.78
C ASN A 173 2.24 -20.70 7.73
N GLU A 174 1.55 -21.05 6.64
CA GLU A 174 1.21 -20.14 5.57
C GLU A 174 0.21 -19.07 6.04
N VAL A 175 -0.85 -19.42 6.76
CA VAL A 175 -1.82 -18.48 7.35
C VAL A 175 -1.12 -17.46 8.26
N THR A 176 -0.23 -17.92 9.15
CA THR A 176 0.51 -17.01 10.04
C THR A 176 1.40 -16.05 9.26
N GLN A 177 2.07 -16.51 8.22
CA GLN A 177 2.89 -15.65 7.35
C GLN A 177 2.02 -14.67 6.55
N ILE A 178 0.89 -15.12 6.00
CA ILE A 178 -0.05 -14.29 5.25
C ILE A 178 -0.56 -13.13 6.11
N LEU A 179 -0.96 -13.41 7.36
CA LEU A 179 -1.54 -12.42 8.26
C LEU A 179 -0.53 -11.39 8.81
N ASN A 180 0.76 -11.62 8.63
CA ASN A 180 1.82 -10.73 9.12
C ASN A 180 2.42 -9.84 8.02
N THR A 181 1.96 -9.96 6.77
CA THR A 181 2.52 -9.20 5.66
C THR A 181 1.51 -8.21 5.06
N PRO A 182 1.92 -6.95 4.82
CA PRO A 182 0.99 -5.87 4.49
C PRO A 182 0.20 -6.08 3.20
N ASN A 183 0.84 -6.60 2.14
CA ASN A 183 0.14 -6.78 0.86
C ASN A 183 -0.79 -8.00 0.87
N ASN A 184 -0.46 -9.04 1.66
CA ASN A 184 -1.41 -10.14 1.88
C ASN A 184 -2.64 -9.67 2.66
N ILE A 185 -2.44 -8.86 3.72
CA ILE A 185 -3.56 -8.26 4.48
C ILE A 185 -4.45 -7.46 3.52
N LEU A 186 -3.86 -6.61 2.69
CA LEU A 186 -4.60 -5.81 1.72
C LEU A 186 -5.31 -6.70 0.68
N GLY A 187 -4.65 -7.78 0.23
CA GLY A 187 -5.24 -8.79 -0.66
C GLY A 187 -6.48 -9.47 -0.06
N ILE A 188 -6.43 -9.81 1.23
CA ILE A 188 -7.58 -10.33 1.97
C ILE A 188 -8.72 -9.29 2.00
N GLU A 189 -8.41 -8.02 2.29
CA GLU A 189 -9.42 -6.95 2.33
C GLU A 189 -10.04 -6.72 0.93
N TYR A 190 -9.29 -6.84 -0.15
CA TYR A 190 -9.85 -6.83 -1.51
C TYR A 190 -10.82 -7.99 -1.75
N CYS A 191 -10.45 -9.21 -1.36
CA CYS A 191 -11.33 -10.37 -1.49
C CYS A 191 -12.60 -10.21 -0.63
N LYS A 192 -12.49 -9.71 0.60
CA LYS A 192 -13.64 -9.36 1.46
C LYS A 192 -14.56 -8.34 0.80
N ALA A 193 -13.99 -7.28 0.22
CA ALA A 193 -14.77 -6.25 -0.47
C ALA A 193 -15.56 -6.85 -1.65
N LEU A 194 -14.92 -7.68 -2.47
CA LEU A 194 -15.58 -8.37 -3.58
C LEU A 194 -16.73 -9.27 -3.11
N LEU A 195 -16.53 -10.02 -2.02
CA LEU A 195 -17.58 -10.87 -1.44
C LEU A 195 -18.76 -10.04 -0.91
N ARG A 196 -18.49 -8.98 -0.14
CA ARG A 196 -19.53 -8.11 0.44
C ARG A 196 -20.36 -7.38 -0.62
N LEU A 197 -19.73 -7.00 -1.73
CA LEU A 197 -20.41 -6.37 -2.87
C LEU A 197 -21.11 -7.38 -3.79
N ASN A 198 -20.94 -8.68 -3.55
CA ASN A 198 -21.36 -9.73 -4.49
C ASN A 198 -20.88 -9.44 -5.92
N SER A 199 -19.63 -8.96 -6.03
CA SER A 199 -19.03 -8.53 -7.28
C SER A 199 -18.69 -9.70 -8.19
N GLN A 200 -18.82 -9.49 -9.51
CA GLN A 200 -18.40 -10.45 -10.52
C GLN A 200 -16.92 -10.32 -10.89
N ILE A 201 -16.23 -9.35 -10.34
CA ILE A 201 -14.79 -9.12 -10.56
C ILE A 201 -14.00 -10.27 -9.93
N ARG A 202 -13.19 -10.93 -10.73
CA ARG A 202 -12.36 -12.04 -10.27
C ARG A 202 -11.05 -11.52 -9.66
N PRO A 203 -10.71 -11.82 -8.39
CA PRO A 203 -9.43 -11.47 -7.83
C PRO A 203 -8.30 -12.33 -8.43
N VAL A 204 -7.18 -11.70 -8.74
CA VAL A 204 -5.96 -12.34 -9.24
C VAL A 204 -4.78 -11.71 -8.53
N THR A 205 -3.88 -12.52 -7.98
CA THR A 205 -2.67 -12.02 -7.33
C THR A 205 -1.42 -12.38 -8.11
N ILE A 206 -0.42 -11.52 -8.01
CA ILE A 206 0.92 -11.72 -8.54
C ILE A 206 1.85 -11.82 -7.33
N ARG A 207 2.70 -12.85 -7.29
CA ARG A 207 3.71 -12.94 -6.24
C ARG A 207 4.69 -11.77 -6.37
N ARG A 208 4.89 -11.06 -5.27
CA ARG A 208 5.86 -9.97 -5.22
C ARG A 208 7.26 -10.57 -5.12
N GLU A 209 8.06 -10.30 -6.13
CA GLU A 209 9.49 -10.63 -6.17
C GLU A 209 10.26 -9.34 -5.84
N GLY A 210 11.17 -9.39 -4.85
CA GLY A 210 11.97 -8.22 -4.48
C GLY A 210 12.09 -8.03 -2.96
N MET A 211 12.63 -6.87 -2.56
CA MET A 211 12.87 -6.53 -1.15
C MET A 211 11.57 -6.42 -0.36
N GLY A 212 11.59 -6.93 0.88
CA GLY A 212 10.48 -6.83 1.81
C GLY A 212 10.04 -5.38 2.04
N TYR A 213 8.77 -5.18 2.40
CA TYR A 213 8.14 -3.86 2.60
C TYR A 213 8.91 -2.94 3.57
N HIS A 214 9.69 -3.50 4.49
CA HIS A 214 10.46 -2.77 5.51
C HIS A 214 11.92 -2.51 5.14
N GLU A 215 12.40 -2.98 3.99
CA GLU A 215 13.77 -2.70 3.59
C GLU A 215 13.88 -1.31 2.98
N THR A 216 14.61 -0.44 3.68
CA THR A 216 14.83 0.97 3.29
C THR A 216 16.09 1.15 2.43
N THR A 217 16.88 0.09 2.25
CA THR A 217 18.11 0.14 1.45
C THR A 217 17.85 -0.24 0.00
N VAL A 218 18.30 0.59 -0.92
CA VAL A 218 18.30 0.28 -2.36
C VAL A 218 19.56 -0.52 -2.66
N PRO A 219 19.50 -1.65 -3.36
CA PRO A 219 20.69 -2.41 -3.73
C PRO A 219 21.65 -1.53 -4.57
N GLU A 220 22.90 -1.39 -4.12
CA GLU A 220 23.94 -0.78 -4.93
C GLU A 220 24.35 -1.80 -6.00
N GLY A 221 23.98 -1.54 -7.25
CA GLY A 221 24.37 -2.36 -8.38
C GLY A 221 25.81 -2.12 -8.78
N ASP A 222 26.73 -2.91 -8.25
CA ASP A 222 28.04 -3.15 -8.83
C ASP A 222 28.46 -4.60 -8.58
N SER A 223 28.03 -5.47 -9.46
CA SER A 223 28.74 -6.72 -9.77
C SER A 223 28.33 -7.21 -11.15
N ALA A 224 28.86 -6.54 -12.17
CA ALA A 224 28.97 -7.13 -13.48
C ALA A 224 30.02 -8.26 -13.42
N SER A 225 29.63 -9.45 -12.95
CA SER A 225 30.38 -10.67 -13.23
C SER A 225 29.78 -11.34 -14.46
N SER A 226 30.54 -11.22 -15.54
CA SER A 226 30.36 -11.87 -16.83
C SER A 226 30.22 -13.39 -16.68
N SER A 227 29.02 -13.91 -16.92
CA SER A 227 28.80 -15.29 -17.37
C SER A 227 27.54 -15.30 -18.25
N PRO A 228 27.63 -15.70 -19.52
CA PRO A 228 26.50 -15.73 -20.43
C PRO A 228 25.86 -17.12 -20.40
N ASP A 229 25.10 -17.43 -19.36
CA ASP A 229 24.14 -18.56 -19.41
C ASP A 229 23.21 -18.52 -18.18
N LEU A 230 21.91 -18.55 -18.49
CA LEU A 230 20.73 -18.61 -17.65
C LEU A 230 19.99 -17.29 -17.46
N GLN A 231 18.95 -17.18 -18.27
CA GLN A 231 17.80 -16.31 -18.09
C GLN A 231 17.10 -16.58 -16.73
N SER A 232 17.57 -15.93 -15.70
CA SER A 232 16.84 -15.69 -14.44
C SER A 232 17.38 -14.39 -13.84
N SER A 233 17.09 -13.26 -14.50
CA SER A 233 17.27 -11.95 -13.87
C SER A 233 16.22 -11.84 -12.75
N THR A 234 16.63 -12.12 -11.54
CA THR A 234 15.92 -11.63 -10.34
C THR A 234 16.09 -10.10 -10.33
N ASP A 235 15.23 -9.42 -11.05
CA ASP A 235 15.14 -7.96 -11.00
C ASP A 235 14.65 -7.59 -9.58
N PHE A 236 15.57 -7.18 -8.72
CA PHE A 236 15.23 -6.66 -7.40
C PHE A 236 14.61 -5.27 -7.57
N PHE A 237 13.33 -5.15 -7.28
CA PHE A 237 12.60 -3.88 -7.29
C PHE A 237 12.66 -3.22 -5.91
N ALA A 238 13.15 -1.98 -5.84
CA ALA A 238 13.07 -1.20 -4.61
C ALA A 238 11.60 -0.90 -4.26
N SER A 239 11.30 -0.85 -2.96
CA SER A 239 9.98 -0.42 -2.49
C SER A 239 9.78 1.09 -2.70
N ALA A 240 8.53 1.54 -2.81
CA ALA A 240 8.22 2.96 -2.87
C ALA A 240 8.76 3.73 -1.65
N THR A 241 8.78 3.10 -0.47
CA THR A 241 9.36 3.66 0.76
C THR A 241 10.87 3.86 0.63
N ALA A 242 11.60 2.87 0.09
CA ALA A 242 13.03 2.99 -0.17
C ALA A 242 13.33 4.12 -1.18
N ILE A 243 12.49 4.29 -2.20
CA ILE A 243 12.64 5.39 -3.16
C ILE A 243 12.40 6.74 -2.47
N ARG A 244 11.36 6.87 -1.64
CA ARG A 244 11.09 8.12 -0.91
C ARG A 244 12.21 8.51 0.04
N SER A 245 12.84 7.56 0.71
CA SER A 245 13.96 7.84 1.63
C SER A 245 15.20 8.40 0.94
N LEU A 246 15.30 8.30 -0.38
CA LEU A 246 16.38 8.91 -1.16
C LEU A 246 16.14 10.40 -1.47
N ILE A 247 14.92 10.88 -1.27
CA ILE A 247 14.57 12.28 -1.55
C ILE A 247 14.82 13.11 -0.29
N PRO A 248 15.73 14.10 -0.31
CA PRO A 248 16.05 14.90 0.87
C PRO A 248 14.84 15.74 1.31
N ASN A 249 14.63 15.82 2.63
CA ASN A 249 13.61 16.71 3.18
C ASN A 249 13.97 18.17 2.94
N PRO A 250 13.00 19.03 2.60
CA PRO A 250 13.25 20.46 2.40
C PRO A 250 13.79 21.22 3.63
N GLY A 251 13.99 20.58 4.76
CA GLY A 251 14.49 21.16 6.02
C GLY A 251 15.83 20.62 6.53
N ASP A 252 16.37 19.55 5.92
CA ASP A 252 17.57 18.85 6.45
C ASP A 252 18.91 19.58 6.13
N GLY A 253 18.89 20.90 6.04
CA GLY A 253 20.02 21.71 5.63
C GLY A 253 20.98 22.12 6.73
N HIS A 254 21.67 21.22 7.42
CA HIS A 254 22.93 21.50 8.13
C HIS A 254 24.14 20.97 7.36
N SER A 255 24.40 21.53 6.17
CA SER A 255 25.70 21.44 5.54
C SER A 255 25.99 22.77 4.84
N GLU A 256 27.10 23.40 5.28
CA GLU A 256 27.67 24.64 4.78
C GLU A 256 27.94 24.57 3.26
N ALA A 257 26.97 24.91 2.41
CA ALA A 257 27.24 25.40 1.05
C ALA A 257 25.97 25.88 0.35
N SER A 258 25.96 27.16 0.12
CA SER A 258 25.10 27.99 -0.70
C SER A 258 23.95 28.70 0.02
N SER A 259 24.22 29.98 0.30
CA SER A 259 23.30 31.03 0.73
C SER A 259 22.39 31.52 -0.40
N ASP A 260 21.99 30.68 -1.32
CA ASP A 260 21.04 31.04 -2.39
C ASP A 260 19.60 30.89 -1.88
N ILE A 261 19.10 32.00 -1.33
CA ILE A 261 17.72 32.16 -0.86
C ILE A 261 16.70 31.93 -2.01
N ASN A 262 17.15 31.92 -3.26
CA ASN A 262 16.30 31.83 -4.45
C ASN A 262 16.14 30.44 -5.03
N ASN A 263 16.77 29.41 -4.45
CA ASN A 263 16.59 28.03 -4.93
C ASN A 263 16.54 27.05 -3.74
N PRO A 264 15.38 26.93 -3.06
CA PRO A 264 15.21 26.04 -1.90
C PRO A 264 15.20 24.55 -2.25
N VAL A 265 15.21 24.19 -3.53
CA VAL A 265 15.11 22.80 -4.01
C VAL A 265 16.49 22.24 -4.25
N ARG A 266 16.96 21.36 -3.36
CA ARG A 266 18.16 20.56 -3.65
C ARG A 266 17.78 19.43 -4.58
N ASN A 267 18.24 19.48 -5.81
CA ASN A 267 18.24 18.33 -6.69
C ASN A 267 19.04 17.18 -6.03
N PRO A 268 18.56 15.93 -6.11
CA PRO A 268 19.33 14.79 -5.64
C PRO A 268 20.74 14.82 -6.27
N ASP A 269 21.75 14.42 -5.50
CA ASP A 269 23.09 14.29 -6.02
C ASP A 269 23.15 13.28 -7.18
N THR A 270 24.26 13.26 -7.91
CA THR A 270 24.40 12.39 -9.10
C THR A 270 24.23 10.91 -8.74
N LYS A 271 24.67 10.47 -7.55
CA LYS A 271 24.54 9.08 -7.09
C LYS A 271 23.07 8.76 -6.88
N THR A 272 22.35 9.58 -6.14
CA THR A 272 20.90 9.44 -5.89
C THR A 272 20.10 9.48 -7.19
N ALA A 273 20.42 10.39 -8.11
CA ALA A 273 19.76 10.46 -9.41
C ALA A 273 19.94 9.17 -10.23
N ASN A 274 21.14 8.57 -10.20
CA ASN A 274 21.42 7.29 -10.86
C ASN A 274 20.61 6.14 -10.25
N ILE A 275 20.51 6.08 -8.91
CA ILE A 275 19.73 5.08 -8.21
C ILE A 275 18.24 5.23 -8.58
N LEU A 276 17.70 6.45 -8.53
CA LEU A 276 16.30 6.72 -8.88
C LEU A 276 15.99 6.30 -10.33
N SER A 277 16.89 6.61 -11.27
CA SER A 277 16.74 6.21 -12.69
C SER A 277 16.81 4.70 -12.89
N SER A 278 17.50 3.97 -12.00
CA SER A 278 17.54 2.51 -12.05
C SER A 278 16.25 1.84 -11.53
N GLN A 279 15.48 2.51 -10.67
CA GLN A 279 14.29 1.96 -10.02
C GLN A 279 12.96 2.44 -10.63
N ILE A 280 12.97 3.54 -11.35
CA ILE A 280 11.80 4.09 -12.05
C ILE A 280 11.92 3.78 -13.54
N PRO A 281 10.83 3.32 -14.20
CA PRO A 281 10.85 3.08 -15.64
C PRO A 281 11.24 4.33 -16.43
N PRO A 282 11.99 4.20 -17.54
CA PRO A 282 12.49 5.36 -18.29
C PRO A 282 11.38 6.35 -18.71
N ASP A 283 10.22 5.85 -19.17
CA ASP A 283 9.10 6.67 -19.59
C ASP A 283 8.44 7.44 -18.43
N ALA A 284 8.44 6.85 -17.23
CA ALA A 284 7.97 7.48 -16.00
C ALA A 284 9.04 8.40 -15.40
N PHE A 285 10.33 8.05 -15.52
CA PHE A 285 11.43 8.80 -14.90
C PHE A 285 11.54 10.23 -15.44
N TYR A 286 11.29 10.44 -16.72
CA TYR A 286 11.27 11.79 -17.31
C TYR A 286 10.25 12.70 -16.61
N VAL A 287 9.04 12.19 -16.38
CA VAL A 287 7.94 12.91 -15.71
C VAL A 287 8.29 13.16 -14.23
N PHE A 288 8.77 12.12 -13.56
CA PHE A 288 9.19 12.19 -12.16
C PHE A 288 10.32 13.20 -11.94
N LYS A 289 11.37 13.14 -12.77
CA LYS A 289 12.49 14.06 -12.70
C LYS A 289 12.05 15.51 -12.92
N LYS A 290 11.17 15.76 -13.88
CA LYS A 290 10.62 17.09 -14.12
C LYS A 290 9.92 17.66 -12.88
N ALA A 291 9.11 16.85 -12.19
CA ALA A 291 8.45 17.27 -10.94
C ALA A 291 9.47 17.58 -9.83
N LEU A 292 10.52 16.76 -9.68
CA LEU A 292 11.59 17.03 -8.73
C LEU A 292 12.36 18.31 -9.07
N ASP A 293 12.75 18.50 -10.33
CA ASP A 293 13.51 19.66 -10.78
C ASP A 293 12.70 20.98 -10.63
N SER A 294 11.37 20.91 -10.72
CA SER A 294 10.48 22.07 -10.50
C SER A 294 10.09 22.29 -9.03
N GLY A 295 10.55 21.42 -8.12
CA GLY A 295 10.18 21.51 -6.71
C GLY A 295 8.73 21.10 -6.41
N GLU A 296 8.07 20.40 -7.33
CA GLU A 296 6.70 19.92 -7.17
C GLU A 296 6.67 18.58 -6.41
N PHE A 297 7.26 18.56 -5.23
CA PHE A 297 7.21 17.38 -4.37
C PHE A 297 7.01 17.76 -2.90
N LEU A 298 6.40 16.85 -2.15
CA LEU A 298 6.15 16.98 -0.72
C LEU A 298 6.76 15.80 0.03
N THR A 299 7.37 16.09 1.16
CA THR A 299 7.76 15.07 2.16
C THR A 299 6.81 15.16 3.35
N GLU A 300 6.84 14.17 4.23
CA GLU A 300 6.00 14.18 5.43
C GLU A 300 6.20 15.44 6.25
N ASN A 301 7.45 15.92 6.39
CA ASN A 301 7.79 17.13 7.15
C ASN A 301 7.28 18.44 6.50
N SER A 302 6.90 18.40 5.22
CA SER A 302 6.35 19.59 4.54
C SER A 302 5.03 20.08 5.15
N LEU A 303 4.32 19.23 5.88
CA LEU A 303 3.05 19.55 6.52
C LEU A 303 3.17 19.93 8.01
N ASP A 304 4.35 19.82 8.62
CA ASP A 304 4.54 19.98 10.07
C ASP A 304 3.98 21.30 10.61
N SER A 305 4.35 22.41 9.99
CA SER A 305 3.89 23.73 10.42
C SER A 305 2.37 23.94 10.26
N ILE A 306 1.83 23.40 9.16
CA ILE A 306 0.39 23.49 8.86
C ILE A 306 -0.40 22.65 9.86
N LEU A 307 0.04 21.42 10.10
CA LEU A 307 -0.59 20.52 11.07
C LEU A 307 -0.56 21.10 12.47
N SER A 308 0.62 21.58 12.91
CA SER A 308 0.79 22.22 14.22
C SER A 308 -0.16 23.40 14.37
N TYR A 309 -0.24 24.27 13.36
CA TYR A 309 -1.15 25.41 13.37
C TYR A 309 -2.63 24.99 13.44
N CYS A 310 -3.03 23.95 12.70
CA CYS A 310 -4.40 23.42 12.77
C CYS A 310 -4.71 22.88 14.17
N LEU A 311 -3.80 22.04 14.73
CA LEU A 311 -3.97 21.46 16.05
C LEU A 311 -4.07 22.50 17.17
N MET A 312 -3.34 23.62 17.07
CA MET A 312 -3.42 24.72 18.06
C MET A 312 -4.79 25.37 18.17
N LYS A 313 -5.66 25.21 17.17
CA LYS A 313 -7.01 25.75 17.16
C LYS A 313 -8.08 24.77 17.63
N GLU A 314 -7.69 23.51 17.77
CA GLU A 314 -8.61 22.43 18.10
C GLU A 314 -8.74 22.24 19.61
N ASN A 315 -9.85 21.65 20.01
CA ASN A 315 -10.10 21.15 21.35
C ASN A 315 -10.64 19.71 21.28
N VAL A 316 -10.89 19.07 22.41
CA VAL A 316 -11.36 17.68 22.45
C VAL A 316 -12.68 17.51 21.70
N GLU A 317 -13.62 18.44 21.83
CA GLU A 317 -14.94 18.38 21.21
C GLU A 317 -14.82 18.51 19.67
N SER A 318 -14.07 19.52 19.19
CA SER A 318 -13.88 19.73 17.75
C SER A 318 -13.11 18.57 17.11
N LEU A 319 -12.04 18.06 17.74
CA LEU A 319 -11.31 16.91 17.24
C LEU A 319 -12.18 15.64 17.17
N SER A 320 -13.06 15.41 18.16
CA SER A 320 -13.95 14.26 18.17
C SER A 320 -15.04 14.30 17.08
N SER A 321 -15.20 15.43 16.41
CA SER A 321 -16.10 15.54 15.25
C SER A 321 -15.48 15.06 13.94
N TYR A 322 -14.16 14.86 13.89
CA TYR A 322 -13.50 14.29 12.72
C TYR A 322 -13.72 12.78 12.64
N MET A 323 -13.75 12.28 11.40
CA MET A 323 -13.90 10.84 11.13
C MET A 323 -12.78 10.05 11.80
N ASP A 324 -13.12 8.95 12.46
CA ASP A 324 -12.21 8.02 13.15
C ASP A 324 -11.48 8.61 14.37
N VAL A 325 -11.85 9.80 14.84
CA VAL A 325 -11.29 10.39 16.06
C VAL A 325 -12.24 10.16 17.25
N SER A 326 -11.92 9.20 18.11
CA SER A 326 -12.62 9.00 19.37
C SER A 326 -12.28 10.09 20.37
N GLU A 327 -13.15 10.29 21.39
CA GLU A 327 -12.90 11.29 22.45
C GLU A 327 -11.59 10.99 23.20
N ASP A 328 -11.26 9.72 23.45
CA ASP A 328 -10.01 9.33 24.09
C ASP A 328 -8.79 9.70 23.24
N LEU A 329 -8.88 9.49 21.93
CA LEU A 329 -7.83 9.87 20.99
C LEU A 329 -7.70 11.39 20.95
N ALA A 330 -8.81 12.13 20.86
CA ALA A 330 -8.81 13.60 20.90
C ALA A 330 -8.13 14.13 22.18
N ARG A 331 -8.46 13.55 23.36
CA ARG A 331 -7.79 13.91 24.63
C ARG A 331 -6.28 13.64 24.58
N ARG A 332 -5.85 12.50 24.02
CA ARG A 332 -4.43 12.18 23.87
C ARG A 332 -3.71 13.18 22.98
N ILE A 333 -4.31 13.55 21.84
CA ILE A 333 -3.74 14.54 20.91
C ILE A 333 -3.58 15.89 21.61
N ILE A 334 -4.63 16.40 22.27
CA ILE A 334 -4.59 17.69 22.98
C ILE A 334 -3.55 17.68 24.10
N ASN A 335 -3.47 16.61 24.90
CA ASN A 335 -2.49 16.51 25.98
C ASN A 335 -1.04 16.46 25.48
N GLN A 336 -0.81 15.97 24.26
CA GLN A 336 0.51 15.87 23.66
C GLN A 336 0.81 16.99 22.66
N GLN A 337 -0.15 17.89 22.38
CA GLN A 337 -0.06 18.93 21.38
C GLN A 337 1.23 19.75 21.47
N ASN A 338 1.68 20.09 22.69
CA ASN A 338 2.90 20.84 22.93
C ASN A 338 4.20 20.00 22.74
N LEU A 339 4.07 18.68 22.62
CA LEU A 339 5.19 17.75 22.44
C LEU A 339 5.30 17.25 20.99
N LEU A 340 4.23 17.41 20.19
CA LEU A 340 4.18 16.97 18.80
C LEU A 340 4.91 17.99 17.92
N LEU A 341 6.14 17.69 17.56
CA LEU A 341 7.02 18.56 16.78
C LEU A 341 6.99 18.27 15.28
N SER A 342 6.49 17.10 14.88
CA SER A 342 6.47 16.69 13.46
C SER A 342 5.21 15.90 13.11
N PHE A 343 4.89 15.85 11.81
CA PHE A 343 3.79 15.06 11.25
C PHE A 343 3.92 13.58 11.61
N SER A 344 5.12 13.00 11.44
CA SER A 344 5.40 11.60 11.76
C SER A 344 5.18 11.27 13.24
N GLN A 345 5.51 12.20 14.16
CA GLN A 345 5.21 12.04 15.58
C GLN A 345 3.71 12.10 15.85
N SER A 346 2.98 12.98 15.17
CA SER A 346 1.53 13.07 15.28
C SER A 346 0.84 11.81 14.79
N VAL A 347 1.24 11.27 13.66
CA VAL A 347 0.71 10.01 13.11
C VAL A 347 1.01 8.81 14.02
N SER A 348 2.15 8.79 14.71
CA SER A 348 2.48 7.70 15.63
C SER A 348 1.63 7.67 16.91
N VAL A 349 0.92 8.74 17.21
CA VAL A 349 -0.05 8.82 18.33
C VAL A 349 -1.43 8.30 17.92
N LEU A 350 -1.76 8.39 16.63
CA LEU A 350 -2.96 7.86 16.01
C LEU A 350 -2.89 6.35 15.81
#